data_66bd1cc6c57b286994a10bad25bcb971
#
_entry.id   66bd1cc6c57b286994a10bad25bcb971
#
_cell.length_a   1.000
_cell.length_b   1.000
_cell.length_c   1.000
_cell.angle_alpha   90.00
_cell.angle_beta   90.00
_cell.angle_gamma   90.00
#
_symmetry.space_group_name_H-M   'P 1'
#
loop_
_entity.id
_entity.type
_entity.pdbx_description
1 polymer ?
#
loop_
_entity_poly.entity_id
_entity_poly.type
_entity_poly.pdbx_seq_one_letter_code
_entity_poly.pdbx_strand_id
1 'polypeptide(L)'
;QVYVYFGGLMGGQLQRYEDNSALECAGFPADDEPAIPSRVARLTEDMKQFAEEPRPVVILDENGKPLTAGDHDRRFFEASWMHKYNGKYYFSYSTGDTHFLCYAIGDNPYGPFVYQGVILTPVVGWTTHHCIVEYKGKWYLFHHDSVPSGGRTWLRSLKVCELHYDAEGKIETIEGKDD
;
A
#
# COMPACT_ATOMS: atom_id res chain seq x y z
N GLN A 1 20.02 3.13 6.90
CA GLN A 1 19.74 2.33 5.70
C GLN A 1 18.49 2.90 5.03
N VAL A 2 18.47 2.91 3.71
CA VAL A 2 17.35 3.39 2.90
C VAL A 2 16.76 2.20 2.16
N TYR A 3 15.43 2.13 2.13
CA TYR A 3 14.68 1.09 1.44
C TYR A 3 13.72 1.71 0.44
N VAL A 4 13.49 1.03 -0.66
CA VAL A 4 12.46 1.39 -1.64
C VAL A 4 11.41 0.29 -1.69
N TYR A 5 10.14 0.70 -1.69
CA TYR A 5 8.99 -0.18 -1.89
C TYR A 5 8.32 0.20 -3.20
N PHE A 6 8.05 -0.78 -4.05
CA PHE A 6 7.53 -0.54 -5.38
C PHE A 6 6.70 -1.72 -5.89
N GLY A 7 5.92 -1.47 -6.92
CA GLY A 7 5.05 -2.43 -7.56
C GLY A 7 3.66 -1.86 -7.78
N GLY A 8 2.84 -2.60 -8.45
CA GLY A 8 1.45 -2.27 -8.74
C GLY A 8 0.85 -3.24 -9.74
N LEU A 9 -0.49 -3.30 -9.79
CA LEU A 9 -1.23 -4.31 -10.56
C LEU A 9 -1.39 -3.94 -12.03
N MET A 10 -1.43 -2.63 -12.36
CA MET A 10 -1.73 -2.15 -13.71
C MET A 10 -0.52 -1.45 -14.33
N GLY A 11 -0.44 -1.43 -15.65
CA GLY A 11 0.55 -0.62 -16.36
C GLY A 11 1.97 -1.16 -16.35
N GLY A 12 2.17 -2.45 -16.54
CA GLY A 12 3.50 -3.05 -16.64
C GLY A 12 4.04 -3.50 -15.30
N GLN A 13 3.18 -3.97 -14.49
CA GLN A 13 3.45 -4.31 -13.13
C GLN A 13 3.83 -5.77 -12.95
N LEU A 14 4.25 -6.11 -11.74
CA LEU A 14 4.74 -7.43 -11.38
C LEU A 14 3.78 -8.56 -11.76
N GLN A 15 2.48 -8.32 -11.67
CA GLN A 15 1.47 -9.31 -12.02
C GLN A 15 1.34 -9.56 -13.52
N ARG A 16 1.69 -8.57 -14.34
CA ARG A 16 1.56 -8.67 -15.79
C ARG A 16 2.82 -9.18 -16.46
N TYR A 17 3.94 -9.08 -15.77
CA TYR A 17 5.25 -9.37 -16.32
C TYR A 17 6.07 -10.22 -15.34
N GLU A 18 5.52 -11.35 -14.96
CA GLU A 18 6.15 -12.27 -14.00
C GLU A 18 7.55 -12.69 -14.46
N ASP A 19 7.71 -12.90 -15.75
CA ASP A 19 8.98 -13.26 -16.39
C ASP A 19 9.69 -12.06 -17.04
N ASN A 20 9.18 -10.85 -16.85
CA ASN A 20 9.68 -9.63 -17.49
C ASN A 20 9.60 -9.61 -19.02
N SER A 21 8.79 -10.47 -19.62
CA SER A 21 8.66 -10.62 -21.08
C SER A 21 7.87 -9.52 -21.77
N ALA A 22 7.24 -8.63 -21.02
CA ALA A 22 6.70 -7.32 -21.42
C ALA A 22 5.54 -7.28 -22.44
N LEU A 23 5.22 -8.33 -23.16
CA LEU A 23 4.30 -8.23 -24.29
C LEU A 23 2.98 -8.94 -24.10
N GLU A 24 2.92 -9.93 -23.27
CA GLU A 24 1.68 -10.65 -22.96
C GLU A 24 1.47 -10.70 -21.46
N CYS A 25 0.28 -10.32 -21.05
CA CYS A 25 -0.13 -10.45 -19.66
C CYS A 25 -0.10 -11.92 -19.27
N ALA A 26 0.72 -12.31 -18.31
CA ALA A 26 0.75 -13.68 -17.79
C ALA A 26 -0.59 -14.11 -17.16
N GLY A 27 -1.54 -13.17 -17.05
CA GLY A 27 -2.81 -13.37 -16.37
C GLY A 27 -2.71 -12.96 -14.90
N PHE A 28 -3.87 -12.95 -14.25
CA PHE A 28 -3.92 -12.80 -12.80
C PHE A 28 -3.90 -14.21 -12.18
N PRO A 29 -3.31 -14.34 -10.97
CA PRO A 29 -3.45 -15.58 -10.21
C PRO A 29 -4.92 -15.91 -9.99
N ALA A 30 -5.26 -17.19 -9.83
CA ALA A 30 -6.58 -17.60 -9.41
C ALA A 30 -6.90 -17.06 -8.01
N ASP A 31 -8.19 -16.90 -7.69
CA ASP A 31 -8.62 -16.27 -6.44
C ASP A 31 -8.08 -16.94 -5.17
N ASP A 32 -7.80 -18.24 -5.23
CA ASP A 32 -7.24 -19.02 -4.12
C ASP A 32 -5.70 -19.11 -4.11
N GLU A 33 -5.05 -18.54 -5.12
CA GLU A 33 -3.60 -18.42 -5.17
C GLU A 33 -3.11 -17.19 -4.39
N PRO A 34 -1.83 -17.16 -3.94
CA PRO A 34 -1.28 -15.99 -3.27
C PRO A 34 -1.37 -14.72 -4.13
N ALA A 35 -1.81 -13.63 -3.53
CA ALA A 35 -1.81 -12.32 -4.19
C ALA A 35 -0.37 -11.91 -4.56
N ILE A 36 -0.22 -11.28 -5.73
CA ILE A 36 1.10 -10.79 -6.17
C ILE A 36 1.51 -9.60 -5.30
N PRO A 37 2.69 -9.69 -4.65
CA PRO A 37 3.09 -8.70 -3.67
C PRO A 37 3.79 -7.49 -4.29
N SER A 38 3.82 -6.39 -3.54
CA SER A 38 4.84 -5.34 -3.72
C SER A 38 6.26 -5.91 -3.57
N ARG A 39 7.25 -5.13 -3.96
CA ARG A 39 8.67 -5.47 -3.77
C ARG A 39 9.34 -4.47 -2.83
N VAL A 40 10.35 -4.94 -2.13
CA VAL A 40 11.23 -4.11 -1.31
C VAL A 40 12.68 -4.44 -1.61
N ALA A 41 13.51 -3.41 -1.67
CA ALA A 41 14.96 -3.56 -1.74
C ALA A 41 15.64 -2.46 -0.93
N ARG A 42 16.77 -2.80 -0.35
CA ARG A 42 17.68 -1.80 0.20
C ARG A 42 18.42 -1.11 -0.94
N LEU A 43 18.58 0.20 -0.82
CA LEU A 43 19.37 1.00 -1.75
C LEU A 43 20.83 1.11 -1.31
N THR A 44 21.68 1.40 -2.27
CA THR A 44 23.07 1.85 -2.02
C THR A 44 23.06 3.16 -1.22
N GLU A 45 24.20 3.52 -0.60
CA GLU A 45 24.30 4.72 0.24
C GLU A 45 23.96 6.00 -0.55
N ASP A 46 24.30 6.05 -1.82
CA ASP A 46 23.98 7.16 -2.73
C ASP A 46 22.56 7.09 -3.29
N MET A 47 21.76 6.08 -2.92
CA MET A 47 20.37 5.83 -3.31
C MET A 47 20.14 5.68 -4.83
N LYS A 48 21.16 5.34 -5.62
CA LYS A 48 21.04 5.25 -7.08
C LYS A 48 20.85 3.85 -7.61
N GLN A 49 21.13 2.84 -6.80
CA GLN A 49 21.06 1.45 -7.21
C GLN A 49 20.49 0.57 -6.08
N PHE A 50 20.01 -0.61 -6.45
CA PHE A 50 19.74 -1.64 -5.47
C PHE A 50 21.04 -2.17 -4.87
N ALA A 51 21.10 -2.25 -3.55
CA ALA A 51 22.21 -2.89 -2.83
C ALA A 51 22.00 -4.40 -2.66
N GLU A 52 20.87 -4.91 -3.10
CA GLU A 52 20.44 -6.31 -3.02
C GLU A 52 19.35 -6.60 -4.04
N GLU A 53 19.05 -7.88 -4.28
CA GLU A 53 17.92 -8.28 -5.11
C GLU A 53 16.59 -7.92 -4.43
N PRO A 54 15.60 -7.35 -5.18
CA PRO A 54 14.30 -7.06 -4.66
C PRO A 54 13.56 -8.29 -4.15
N ARG A 55 12.95 -8.17 -2.97
CA ARG A 55 12.21 -9.25 -2.30
C ARG A 55 10.72 -8.97 -2.28
N PRO A 56 9.84 -10.00 -2.26
CA PRO A 56 8.42 -9.81 -2.11
C PRO A 56 8.07 -9.26 -0.72
N VAL A 57 7.12 -8.34 -0.68
CA VAL A 57 6.48 -7.85 0.56
C VAL A 57 5.26 -8.73 0.82
N VAL A 58 5.41 -9.75 1.65
CA VAL A 58 4.34 -10.70 1.96
C VAL A 58 3.43 -10.11 3.03
N ILE A 59 2.12 -10.07 2.73
CA ILE A 59 1.07 -9.69 3.67
C ILE A 59 0.33 -10.96 4.10
N LEU A 60 0.25 -11.17 5.40
CA LEU A 60 -0.42 -12.31 6.02
C LEU A 60 -1.79 -11.91 6.57
N ASP A 61 -2.71 -12.85 6.57
CA ASP A 61 -3.97 -12.75 7.30
C ASP A 61 -3.76 -12.97 8.82
N GLU A 62 -4.84 -12.94 9.58
CA GLU A 62 -4.85 -13.18 11.03
C GLU A 62 -4.44 -14.60 11.44
N ASN A 63 -4.42 -15.56 10.50
CA ASN A 63 -4.00 -16.94 10.71
C ASN A 63 -2.55 -17.19 10.27
N GLY A 64 -1.85 -16.14 9.83
CA GLY A 64 -0.47 -16.23 9.35
C GLY A 64 -0.31 -16.80 7.93
N LYS A 65 -1.39 -16.82 7.14
CA LYS A 65 -1.35 -17.23 5.73
C LYS A 65 -1.23 -16.02 4.83
N PRO A 66 -0.51 -16.10 3.70
CA PRO A 66 -0.49 -15.04 2.71
C PRO A 66 -1.91 -14.71 2.22
N LEU A 67 -2.21 -13.43 2.04
CA LEU A 67 -3.45 -13.00 1.40
C LEU A 67 -3.51 -13.54 -0.02
N THR A 68 -4.71 -13.92 -0.47
CA THR A 68 -4.95 -14.48 -1.80
C THR A 68 -5.31 -13.40 -2.82
N ALA A 69 -5.27 -13.75 -4.09
CA ALA A 69 -5.66 -12.85 -5.18
C ALA A 69 -7.13 -12.45 -5.10
N GLY A 70 -8.00 -13.33 -4.57
CA GLY A 70 -9.42 -13.07 -4.33
C GLY A 70 -9.72 -12.16 -3.14
N ASP A 71 -8.73 -11.85 -2.29
CA ASP A 71 -8.88 -10.93 -1.15
C ASP A 71 -8.91 -9.45 -1.59
N HIS A 72 -9.80 -9.09 -2.50
CA HIS A 72 -9.85 -7.78 -3.15
C HIS A 72 -9.85 -6.59 -2.18
N ASP A 73 -10.48 -6.72 -1.02
CA ASP A 73 -10.58 -5.65 -0.01
C ASP A 73 -9.33 -5.52 0.88
N ARG A 74 -8.38 -6.45 0.76
CA ARG A 74 -7.23 -6.53 1.67
C ARG A 74 -5.89 -6.66 0.97
N ARG A 75 -5.85 -7.25 -0.23
CA ARG A 75 -4.60 -7.50 -0.95
C ARG A 75 -3.99 -6.21 -1.51
N PHE A 76 -2.67 -6.24 -1.66
CA PHE A 76 -1.95 -5.18 -2.34
C PHE A 76 -2.40 -5.02 -3.79
N PHE A 77 -2.59 -3.77 -4.21
CA PHE A 77 -2.78 -3.40 -5.59
C PHE A 77 -1.69 -2.42 -6.06
N GLU A 78 -1.53 -1.30 -5.35
CA GLU A 78 -0.54 -0.25 -5.66
C GLU A 78 -0.30 0.69 -4.47
N ALA A 79 0.45 1.78 -4.67
CA ALA A 79 0.64 2.86 -3.70
C ALA A 79 1.37 2.42 -2.42
N SER A 80 2.44 1.66 -2.56
CA SER A 80 3.28 1.25 -1.43
C SER A 80 3.80 2.44 -0.62
N TRP A 81 3.59 2.42 0.69
CA TRP A 81 4.17 3.37 1.63
C TRP A 81 4.67 2.65 2.88
N MET A 82 5.74 3.16 3.48
CA MET A 82 6.29 2.60 4.71
C MET A 82 6.59 3.70 5.72
N HIS A 83 6.12 3.53 6.96
CA HIS A 83 6.53 4.36 8.08
C HIS A 83 6.77 3.52 9.34
N LYS A 84 7.38 4.13 10.36
CA LYS A 84 7.58 3.50 11.66
C LYS A 84 6.77 4.22 12.72
N TYR A 85 6.09 3.44 13.55
CA TYR A 85 5.42 3.91 14.75
C TYR A 85 5.65 2.92 15.90
N ASN A 86 5.99 3.41 17.09
CA ASN A 86 6.28 2.59 18.28
C ASN A 86 7.20 1.39 18.03
N GLY A 87 8.25 1.60 17.20
CA GLY A 87 9.23 0.55 16.89
C GLY A 87 8.79 -0.47 15.84
N LYS A 88 7.53 -0.47 15.41
CA LYS A 88 6.98 -1.35 14.38
C LYS A 88 7.02 -0.68 13.00
N TYR A 89 6.99 -1.50 11.96
CA TYR A 89 6.94 -1.10 10.56
C TYR A 89 5.51 -1.23 10.03
N TYR A 90 4.96 -0.14 9.52
CA TYR A 90 3.62 -0.07 8.97
C TYR A 90 3.72 0.04 7.46
N PHE A 91 3.40 -1.05 6.78
CA PHE A 91 3.28 -1.08 5.33
C PHE A 91 1.85 -0.76 4.94
N SER A 92 1.64 0.35 4.24
CA SER A 92 0.32 0.77 3.77
C SER A 92 0.26 0.83 2.26
N TYR A 93 -0.94 0.61 1.72
CA TYR A 93 -1.15 0.43 0.28
C TYR A 93 -2.62 0.61 -0.11
N SER A 94 -2.85 0.79 -1.43
CA SER A 94 -4.20 0.78 -2.01
C SER A 94 -4.58 -0.64 -2.45
N THR A 95 -5.86 -0.99 -2.26
CA THR A 95 -6.46 -2.23 -2.76
C THR A 95 -6.92 -2.11 -4.22
N GLY A 96 -6.87 -0.91 -4.80
CA GLY A 96 -7.18 -0.64 -6.20
C GLY A 96 -8.66 -0.68 -6.52
N ASP A 97 -9.14 -1.81 -7.03
CA ASP A 97 -10.52 -2.01 -7.50
C ASP A 97 -11.58 -1.82 -6.42
N THR A 98 -11.26 -2.03 -5.17
CA THR A 98 -12.16 -1.79 -4.02
C THR A 98 -11.93 -0.45 -3.33
N HIS A 99 -10.90 0.29 -3.75
CA HIS A 99 -10.60 1.68 -3.37
C HIS A 99 -10.26 1.95 -1.90
N PHE A 100 -9.90 0.93 -1.11
CA PHE A 100 -9.43 1.13 0.25
C PHE A 100 -7.93 1.51 0.29
N LEU A 101 -7.55 2.30 1.29
CA LEU A 101 -6.19 2.30 1.80
C LEU A 101 -6.13 1.38 3.01
N CYS A 102 -5.32 0.35 2.91
CA CYS A 102 -5.11 -0.64 3.95
C CYS A 102 -3.70 -0.59 4.52
N TYR A 103 -3.50 -1.27 5.65
CA TYR A 103 -2.17 -1.41 6.23
C TYR A 103 -1.95 -2.76 6.89
N ALA A 104 -0.68 -3.12 6.99
CA ALA A 104 -0.19 -4.29 7.68
C ALA A 104 1.04 -3.93 8.52
N ILE A 105 1.27 -4.64 9.62
CA ILE A 105 2.37 -4.36 10.55
C ILE A 105 3.38 -5.50 10.56
N GLY A 106 4.66 -5.16 10.61
CA GLY A 106 5.78 -6.09 10.73
C GLY A 106 6.86 -5.60 11.68
N ASP A 107 7.81 -6.48 11.98
CA ASP A 107 8.89 -6.23 12.93
C ASP A 107 10.17 -5.71 12.26
N ASN A 108 10.25 -5.78 10.96
CA ASN A 108 11.40 -5.32 10.18
C ASN A 108 10.96 -4.83 8.79
N PRO A 109 11.84 -4.12 8.04
CA PRO A 109 11.45 -3.52 6.76
C PRO A 109 11.10 -4.53 5.65
N TYR A 110 11.45 -5.77 5.78
CA TYR A 110 11.15 -6.81 4.77
C TYR A 110 9.87 -7.58 5.06
N GLY A 111 9.31 -7.43 6.27
CA GLY A 111 8.16 -8.21 6.71
C GLY A 111 8.55 -9.63 7.18
N PRO A 112 7.62 -10.62 7.15
CA PRO A 112 6.26 -10.47 6.66
C PRO A 112 5.45 -9.46 7.50
N PHE A 113 4.39 -8.94 6.89
CA PHE A 113 3.49 -7.97 7.53
C PHE A 113 2.13 -8.63 7.77
N VAL A 114 1.54 -8.46 8.95
CA VAL A 114 0.21 -8.96 9.27
C VAL A 114 -0.83 -7.86 9.02
N TYR A 115 -1.84 -8.15 8.21
CA TYR A 115 -2.93 -7.24 7.91
C TYR A 115 -3.62 -6.76 9.20
N GLN A 116 -3.89 -5.47 9.28
CA GLN A 116 -4.50 -4.85 10.46
C GLN A 116 -5.84 -4.18 10.19
N GLY A 117 -6.06 -3.67 8.99
CA GLY A 117 -7.31 -3.00 8.66
C GLY A 117 -7.19 -1.91 7.62
N VAL A 118 -8.22 -1.07 7.61
CA VAL A 118 -8.40 0.05 6.68
C VAL A 118 -7.95 1.35 7.34
N ILE A 119 -7.17 2.15 6.61
CA ILE A 119 -6.78 3.51 7.00
C ILE A 119 -7.83 4.51 6.51
N LEU A 120 -8.23 4.38 5.24
CA LEU A 120 -9.15 5.30 4.57
C LEU A 120 -10.15 4.51 3.74
N THR A 121 -11.43 4.78 3.95
CA THR A 121 -12.51 4.24 3.11
C THR A 121 -12.52 4.92 1.74
N PRO A 122 -13.22 4.35 0.72
CA PRO A 122 -13.19 4.87 -0.63
C PRO A 122 -13.54 6.35 -0.73
N VAL A 123 -12.69 7.10 -1.42
CA VAL A 123 -12.88 8.53 -1.74
C VAL A 123 -13.61 8.71 -3.07
N VAL A 124 -13.96 9.96 -3.40
CA VAL A 124 -14.49 10.30 -4.73
C VAL A 124 -13.33 10.25 -5.74
N GLY A 125 -13.46 9.39 -6.74
CA GLY A 125 -12.44 9.10 -7.76
C GLY A 125 -12.15 7.61 -7.84
N TRP A 126 -11.13 7.21 -8.64
CA TRP A 126 -10.84 5.80 -8.84
C TRP A 126 -9.94 5.23 -7.74
N THR A 127 -8.70 5.65 -7.68
CA THR A 127 -7.75 5.20 -6.68
C THR A 127 -7.21 6.36 -5.89
N THR A 128 -6.65 6.10 -4.72
CA THR A 128 -5.93 7.11 -3.98
C THR A 128 -4.53 6.63 -3.63
N HIS A 129 -3.54 7.47 -3.91
CA HIS A 129 -2.18 7.32 -3.39
C HIS A 129 -2.05 8.19 -2.14
N HIS A 130 -1.11 7.84 -1.28
CA HIS A 130 -1.00 8.47 0.02
C HIS A 130 0.44 8.56 0.50
N CYS A 131 0.64 9.36 1.54
CA CYS A 131 1.78 9.24 2.44
C CYS A 131 1.36 9.53 3.88
N ILE A 132 2.07 8.93 4.82
CA ILE A 132 1.84 9.10 6.26
C ILE A 132 3.11 9.68 6.86
N VAL A 133 3.00 10.85 7.49
CA VAL A 133 4.15 11.55 8.06
C VAL A 133 3.85 12.08 9.45
N GLU A 134 4.89 12.10 10.29
CA GLU A 134 4.85 12.80 11.56
C GLU A 134 5.33 14.24 11.38
N TYR A 135 4.58 15.18 11.94
CA TYR A 135 4.99 16.56 12.00
C TYR A 135 4.58 17.19 13.34
N LYS A 136 5.55 17.70 14.07
CA LYS A 136 5.35 18.35 15.39
C LYS A 136 4.58 17.49 16.40
N GLY A 137 4.88 16.19 16.45
CA GLY A 137 4.26 15.24 17.37
C GLY A 137 2.86 14.79 17.00
N LYS A 138 2.38 15.12 15.81
CA LYS A 138 1.13 14.65 15.24
C LYS A 138 1.36 13.90 13.96
N TRP A 139 0.50 12.93 13.67
CA TRP A 139 0.54 12.16 12.44
C TRP A 139 -0.49 12.67 11.45
N TYR A 140 -0.14 12.64 10.17
CA TYR A 140 -0.98 13.12 9.09
C TYR A 140 -0.99 12.13 7.94
N LEU A 141 -2.18 11.89 7.41
CA LEU A 141 -2.42 11.22 6.14
C LEU A 141 -2.58 12.27 5.04
N PHE A 142 -1.69 12.24 4.06
CA PHE A 142 -1.88 12.96 2.79
C PHE A 142 -2.42 11.98 1.77
N HIS A 143 -3.51 12.34 1.12
CA HIS A 143 -4.10 11.55 0.06
C HIS A 143 -4.69 12.47 -1.02
N HIS A 144 -5.29 11.91 -2.03
CA HIS A 144 -6.01 12.70 -3.04
C HIS A 144 -7.42 12.18 -3.25
N ASP A 145 -8.28 13.06 -3.74
CA ASP A 145 -9.59 12.72 -4.30
C ASP A 145 -9.85 13.51 -5.59
N SER A 146 -11.06 13.41 -6.11
CA SER A 146 -11.51 14.13 -7.30
C SER A 146 -12.78 14.97 -7.05
N VAL A 147 -13.09 15.29 -5.78
CA VAL A 147 -14.30 16.07 -5.42
C VAL A 147 -14.36 17.41 -6.15
N PRO A 148 -13.31 18.27 -6.16
CA PRO A 148 -13.37 19.57 -6.83
C PRO A 148 -13.59 19.50 -8.33
N SER A 149 -13.29 18.38 -8.95
CA SER A 149 -13.50 18.16 -10.40
C SER A 149 -14.82 17.46 -10.72
N GLY A 150 -15.67 17.20 -9.73
CA GLY A 150 -16.91 16.45 -9.88
C GLY A 150 -16.68 14.96 -10.17
N GLY A 151 -15.63 14.38 -9.60
CA GLY A 151 -15.32 12.95 -9.71
C GLY A 151 -14.47 12.55 -10.92
N ARG A 152 -13.84 13.50 -11.60
CA ARG A 152 -12.95 13.18 -12.74
C ARG A 152 -11.62 12.63 -12.21
N THR A 153 -11.44 11.32 -12.29
CA THR A 153 -10.33 10.56 -11.67
C THR A 153 -8.94 11.12 -11.97
N TRP A 154 -8.71 11.70 -13.13
CA TRP A 154 -7.42 12.29 -13.52
C TRP A 154 -7.23 13.75 -13.07
N LEU A 155 -8.27 14.41 -12.59
CA LEU A 155 -8.22 15.76 -12.02
C LEU A 155 -8.29 15.68 -10.50
N ARG A 156 -7.13 15.39 -9.91
CA ARG A 156 -6.98 15.07 -8.48
C ARG A 156 -6.66 16.31 -7.67
N SER A 157 -7.14 16.31 -6.44
CA SER A 157 -6.87 17.35 -5.45
C SER A 157 -6.26 16.74 -4.20
N LEU A 158 -5.23 17.37 -3.68
CA LEU A 158 -4.57 16.95 -2.46
C LEU A 158 -5.47 17.22 -1.25
N LYS A 159 -5.58 16.23 -0.38
CA LYS A 159 -6.19 16.34 0.96
C LYS A 159 -5.20 15.96 2.04
N VAL A 160 -5.42 16.47 3.24
CA VAL A 160 -4.67 16.11 4.44
C VAL A 160 -5.64 15.91 5.60
N CYS A 161 -5.47 14.80 6.31
CA CYS A 161 -6.21 14.49 7.52
C CYS A 161 -5.24 14.24 8.68
N GLU A 162 -5.61 14.59 9.90
CA GLU A 162 -4.89 14.12 11.08
C GLU A 162 -5.16 12.62 11.23
N LEU A 163 -4.11 11.84 11.47
CA LEU A 163 -4.18 10.38 11.60
C LEU A 163 -3.93 10.02 13.06
N HIS A 164 -4.78 9.17 13.61
CA HIS A 164 -4.73 8.77 15.01
C HIS A 164 -4.44 7.28 15.15
N TYR A 165 -3.77 6.94 16.25
CA TYR A 165 -3.51 5.56 16.67
C TYR A 165 -4.20 5.31 17.99
N ASP A 166 -4.79 4.13 18.15
CA ASP A 166 -5.32 3.67 19.42
C ASP A 166 -4.19 3.23 20.39
N ALA A 167 -4.57 2.77 21.57
CA ALA A 167 -3.62 2.35 22.61
C ALA A 167 -2.79 1.12 22.19
N GLU A 168 -3.30 0.30 21.30
CA GLU A 168 -2.65 -0.89 20.74
C GLU A 168 -1.76 -0.56 19.51
N GLY A 169 -1.77 0.70 19.05
CA GLY A 169 -1.04 1.17 17.89
C GLY A 169 -1.75 0.89 16.57
N LYS A 170 -3.06 0.58 16.58
CA LYS A 170 -3.84 0.48 15.35
C LYS A 170 -4.22 1.86 14.85
N ILE A 171 -4.23 2.01 13.53
CA ILE A 171 -4.69 3.26 12.89
C ILE A 171 -6.21 3.33 12.95
N GLU A 172 -6.74 4.44 13.43
CA GLU A 172 -8.17 4.73 13.37
C GLU A 172 -8.59 4.99 11.93
N THR A 173 -9.66 4.32 11.48
CA THR A 173 -10.15 4.43 10.10
C THR A 173 -10.74 5.83 9.86
N ILE A 174 -10.36 6.44 8.75
CA ILE A 174 -10.85 7.73 8.27
C ILE A 174 -11.88 7.46 7.18
N GLU A 175 -13.05 8.12 7.27
CA GLU A 175 -14.10 8.04 6.26
C GLU A 175 -13.77 8.97 5.06
N GLY A 176 -13.70 8.39 3.86
CA GLY A 176 -13.24 9.09 2.66
C GLY A 176 -14.28 9.91 1.90
N LYS A 177 -15.58 9.81 2.27
CA LYS A 177 -16.68 10.41 1.49
C LYS A 177 -17.32 11.63 2.14
N ASP A 178 -16.88 12.04 3.31
CA ASP A 178 -17.60 13.01 4.14
C ASP A 178 -17.10 14.46 4.01
N ASP A 179 -16.55 14.86 2.87
CA ASP A 179 -16.13 16.25 2.62
C ASP A 179 -16.64 16.80 1.29
#